data_73ca99d907dc1ec8e7809fc858eba80a
#
_entry.id   73ca99d907dc1ec8e7809fc858eba80a
#
_cell.length_a   1.000
_cell.length_b   1.000
_cell.length_c   1.000
_cell.angle_alpha   90.00
_cell.angle_beta   90.00
_cell.angle_gamma   90.00
#
_symmetry.space_group_name_H-M   'P 1'
#
loop_
_entity.id
_entity.type
_entity.pdbx_description
1 polymer ?
#
loop_
_entity_poly.entity_id
_entity_poly.type
_entity_poly.pdbx_seq_one_letter_code
_entity_poly.pdbx_strand_id
1 'polypeptide(L)'
;MAGQRKVNPTRNYLAKDYNSLRSDLLKYAKTFFADKIQDFSEASVGGLLLDMAASVGDNMSFYLDHQFRETLWSEAVEISNVERMIRNNGVKIVGSSPSTVDLSFYIEVPAINESGKRVPDRSSLPIIQEATEVSSRDGIPFTTIEDIDFAETDRFGNLVATIIVGDVDEDGQPDTFILSRNVLAVSGKIYVESYTLGSQFVPYRTISLSNSSVTEIINVVDTDGDTWYEVESLTQDTAFVGIVNTNEDNQIVKKNLNIVPATKRFMTSVDLQSRS
;
A
#
# COMPACT_ATOMS: atom_id res chain seq x y z
N MET A 1 -33.44 -21.69 7.38
CA MET A 1 -34.06 -20.35 7.45
C MET A 1 -33.26 -19.50 8.42
N ALA A 2 -32.38 -18.65 7.92
CA ALA A 2 -31.58 -17.77 8.74
C ALA A 2 -32.45 -16.57 9.14
N GLY A 3 -32.71 -16.42 10.45
CA GLY A 3 -33.49 -15.31 10.99
C GLY A 3 -32.80 -13.97 10.70
N GLN A 4 -33.45 -13.11 9.96
CA GLN A 4 -33.06 -11.72 9.80
C GLN A 4 -33.03 -11.09 11.19
N ARG A 5 -31.85 -10.71 11.65
CA ARG A 5 -31.66 -9.86 12.83
C ARG A 5 -32.37 -8.54 12.53
N LYS A 6 -33.49 -8.28 13.17
CA LYS A 6 -34.10 -6.95 13.17
C LYS A 6 -33.09 -6.00 13.82
N VAL A 7 -32.46 -5.18 13.00
CA VAL A 7 -31.68 -4.04 13.47
C VAL A 7 -32.71 -3.10 14.10
N ASN A 8 -32.72 -2.99 15.41
CA ASN A 8 -33.49 -1.95 16.09
C ASN A 8 -32.95 -0.61 15.57
N PRO A 9 -33.81 0.28 15.04
CA PRO A 9 -33.37 1.61 14.69
C PRO A 9 -32.79 2.25 15.93
N THR A 10 -31.53 2.66 15.87
CA THR A 10 -30.85 3.40 16.95
C THR A 10 -31.70 4.62 17.24
N ARG A 11 -32.28 4.71 18.42
CA ARG A 11 -33.05 5.88 18.83
C ARG A 11 -32.09 7.06 18.88
N ASN A 12 -32.21 7.96 17.95
CA ASN A 12 -31.42 9.18 17.87
C ASN A 12 -31.93 10.16 18.91
N TYR A 13 -31.35 10.14 20.11
CA TYR A 13 -31.77 11.00 21.23
C TYR A 13 -31.34 12.45 21.04
N LEU A 14 -30.45 12.73 20.11
CA LEU A 14 -29.88 14.05 19.86
C LEU A 14 -30.57 14.78 18.69
N ALA A 15 -31.06 14.05 17.69
CA ALA A 15 -31.67 14.63 16.53
C ALA A 15 -33.12 15.02 16.82
N LYS A 16 -33.36 16.29 17.16
CA LYS A 16 -34.66 16.90 17.11
C LYS A 16 -34.83 17.66 15.81
N ASP A 17 -35.88 17.32 15.07
CA ASP A 17 -36.26 18.03 13.85
C ASP A 17 -36.78 19.42 14.13
N TYR A 18 -36.84 20.26 13.10
CA TYR A 18 -37.31 21.63 13.15
C TYR A 18 -38.68 21.75 13.84
N ASN A 19 -39.65 20.87 13.50
CA ASN A 19 -41.01 20.92 14.01
C ASN A 19 -41.05 20.61 15.51
N SER A 20 -40.27 19.63 15.97
CA SER A 20 -40.14 19.29 17.40
C SER A 20 -39.54 20.45 18.18
N LEU A 21 -38.46 21.05 17.68
CA LEU A 21 -37.81 22.19 18.31
C LEU A 21 -38.71 23.40 18.38
N ARG A 22 -39.38 23.71 17.27
CA ARG A 22 -40.36 24.81 17.22
C ARG A 22 -41.49 24.61 18.23
N SER A 23 -42.04 23.40 18.32
CA SER A 23 -43.10 23.06 19.27
C SER A 23 -42.63 23.19 20.72
N ASP A 24 -41.46 22.73 21.05
CA ASP A 24 -40.86 22.84 22.39
C ASP A 24 -40.59 24.30 22.78
N LEU A 25 -40.04 25.08 21.84
CA LEU A 25 -39.81 26.52 22.04
C LEU A 25 -41.12 27.30 22.22
N LEU A 26 -42.14 26.99 21.43
CA LEU A 26 -43.46 27.61 21.57
C LEU A 26 -44.09 27.28 22.93
N LYS A 27 -43.99 26.01 23.37
CA LYS A 27 -44.48 25.61 24.69
C LYS A 27 -43.71 26.31 25.80
N TYR A 28 -42.41 26.44 25.70
CA TYR A 28 -41.57 27.17 26.64
C TYR A 28 -41.96 28.66 26.69
N ALA A 29 -42.05 29.31 25.53
CA ALA A 29 -42.43 30.71 25.44
C ALA A 29 -43.82 31.00 26.05
N LYS A 30 -44.81 30.16 25.78
CA LYS A 30 -46.17 30.27 26.38
C LYS A 30 -46.17 30.05 27.89
N THR A 31 -45.26 29.21 28.42
CA THR A 31 -45.19 28.91 29.86
C THR A 31 -44.53 30.03 30.65
N PHE A 32 -43.41 30.57 30.13
CA PHE A 32 -42.56 31.50 30.91
C PHE A 32 -42.71 32.97 30.50
N PHE A 33 -43.26 33.27 29.29
CA PHE A 33 -43.35 34.61 28.75
C PHE A 33 -44.76 34.99 28.27
N ALA A 34 -45.78 34.31 28.82
CA ALA A 34 -47.18 34.52 28.42
C ALA A 34 -47.64 35.99 28.51
N ASP A 35 -47.15 36.74 29.50
CA ASP A 35 -47.52 38.13 29.73
C ASP A 35 -46.78 39.13 28.81
N LYS A 36 -45.67 38.69 28.19
CA LYS A 36 -44.81 39.58 27.40
C LYS A 36 -44.98 39.40 25.89
N ILE A 37 -45.26 38.19 25.43
CA ILE A 37 -45.41 37.86 24.04
C ILE A 37 -46.68 37.02 23.88
N GLN A 38 -47.71 37.59 23.25
CA GLN A 38 -49.01 36.94 23.08
C GLN A 38 -49.26 36.45 21.67
N ASP A 39 -48.55 37.00 20.67
CA ASP A 39 -48.68 36.62 19.27
C ASP A 39 -47.47 35.81 18.78
N PHE A 40 -47.74 34.55 18.45
CA PHE A 40 -46.77 33.58 17.87
C PHE A 40 -47.26 33.09 16.51
N SER A 41 -48.08 33.89 15.81
CA SER A 41 -48.46 33.59 14.43
C SER A 41 -47.26 33.67 13.51
N GLU A 42 -47.31 32.99 12.37
CA GLU A 42 -46.25 32.98 11.37
C GLU A 42 -45.89 34.39 10.84
N ALA A 43 -46.80 35.32 10.91
CA ALA A 43 -46.60 36.72 10.49
C ALA A 43 -46.10 37.63 11.62
N SER A 44 -45.93 37.12 12.83
CA SER A 44 -45.48 37.90 13.99
C SER A 44 -43.97 37.86 14.17
N VAL A 45 -43.40 38.91 14.78
CA VAL A 45 -41.98 38.94 15.15
C VAL A 45 -41.64 37.82 16.14
N GLY A 46 -42.57 37.46 17.04
CA GLY A 46 -42.43 36.36 17.97
C GLY A 46 -42.34 35.00 17.27
N GLY A 47 -43.19 34.79 16.24
CA GLY A 47 -43.14 33.61 15.37
C GLY A 47 -41.82 33.53 14.60
N LEU A 48 -41.36 34.62 13.99
CA LEU A 48 -40.11 34.69 13.24
C LEU A 48 -38.90 34.32 14.12
N LEU A 49 -38.82 34.84 15.36
CA LEU A 49 -37.73 34.52 16.27
C LEU A 49 -37.72 33.05 16.68
N LEU A 50 -38.92 32.46 16.92
CA LEU A 50 -39.03 31.02 17.21
C LEU A 50 -38.59 30.15 16.04
N ASP A 51 -38.98 30.54 14.81
CA ASP A 51 -38.63 29.84 13.58
C ASP A 51 -37.11 29.89 13.30
N MET A 52 -36.51 31.07 13.51
CA MET A 52 -35.03 31.21 13.43
C MET A 52 -34.33 30.34 14.49
N ALA A 53 -34.80 30.39 15.75
CA ALA A 53 -34.19 29.57 16.81
C ALA A 53 -34.38 28.07 16.55
N ALA A 54 -35.52 27.65 16.06
CA ALA A 54 -35.80 26.26 15.68
C ALA A 54 -34.89 25.82 14.51
N SER A 55 -34.70 26.67 13.50
CA SER A 55 -33.82 26.40 12.35
C SER A 55 -32.35 26.25 12.76
N VAL A 56 -31.88 27.15 13.64
CA VAL A 56 -30.53 27.02 14.18
C VAL A 56 -30.37 25.73 15.01
N GLY A 57 -31.37 25.40 15.83
CA GLY A 57 -31.38 24.18 16.62
C GLY A 57 -31.37 22.91 15.74
N ASP A 58 -32.13 22.89 14.66
CA ASP A 58 -32.20 21.81 13.69
C ASP A 58 -30.84 21.60 12.99
N ASN A 59 -30.23 22.68 12.50
CA ASN A 59 -28.87 22.62 11.93
C ASN A 59 -27.85 22.12 12.95
N MET A 60 -27.87 22.59 14.20
CA MET A 60 -26.97 22.11 15.24
C MET A 60 -27.17 20.62 15.55
N SER A 61 -28.45 20.19 15.60
CA SER A 61 -28.82 18.78 15.82
C SER A 61 -28.27 17.89 14.69
N PHE A 62 -28.42 18.36 13.44
CA PHE A 62 -27.86 17.67 12.27
C PHE A 62 -26.35 17.52 12.34
N TYR A 63 -25.62 18.61 12.65
CA TYR A 63 -24.18 18.56 12.79
C TYR A 63 -23.71 17.65 13.92
N LEU A 64 -24.40 17.67 15.06
CA LEU A 64 -24.08 16.79 16.19
C LEU A 64 -24.30 15.31 15.83
N ASP A 65 -25.41 15.01 15.16
CA ASP A 65 -25.74 13.65 14.73
C ASP A 65 -24.71 13.16 13.69
N HIS A 66 -24.38 14.02 12.71
CA HIS A 66 -23.35 13.72 11.72
C HIS A 66 -22.00 13.45 12.38
N GLN A 67 -21.54 14.33 13.28
CA GLN A 67 -20.28 14.15 13.98
C GLN A 67 -20.27 12.86 14.84
N PHE A 68 -21.42 12.53 15.45
CA PHE A 68 -21.53 11.29 16.22
C PHE A 68 -21.42 10.05 15.31
N ARG A 69 -22.09 10.06 14.17
CA ARG A 69 -22.02 8.98 13.17
C ARG A 69 -20.61 8.80 12.63
N GLU A 70 -19.89 9.89 12.40
CA GLU A 70 -18.48 9.85 11.97
C GLU A 70 -17.54 9.19 12.99
N THR A 71 -17.99 8.98 14.25
CA THR A 71 -17.20 8.20 15.23
C THR A 71 -17.50 6.71 15.19
N LEU A 72 -18.55 6.30 14.49
CA LEU A 72 -18.97 4.91 14.38
C LEU A 72 -18.46 4.28 13.10
N TRP A 73 -17.70 3.21 13.23
CA TRP A 73 -17.13 2.46 12.10
C TRP A 73 -18.14 2.10 11.00
N SER A 74 -19.38 1.75 11.38
CA SER A 74 -20.41 1.31 10.45
C SER A 74 -21.17 2.44 9.77
N GLU A 75 -20.99 3.69 10.21
CA GLU A 75 -21.79 4.83 9.78
C GLU A 75 -20.94 6.00 9.28
N ALA A 76 -19.63 5.97 9.49
CA ALA A 76 -18.70 6.99 9.01
C ALA A 76 -18.68 7.04 7.48
N VAL A 77 -18.81 8.23 6.92
CA VAL A 77 -18.86 8.50 5.48
C VAL A 77 -17.61 9.22 5.01
N GLU A 78 -16.99 10.02 5.87
CA GLU A 78 -15.76 10.73 5.52
C GLU A 78 -14.57 9.79 5.47
N ILE A 79 -13.94 9.67 4.29
CA ILE A 79 -12.79 8.77 4.04
C ILE A 79 -11.67 9.02 5.05
N SER A 80 -11.36 10.28 5.35
CA SER A 80 -10.32 10.65 6.33
C SER A 80 -10.57 10.10 7.75
N ASN A 81 -11.83 10.05 8.17
CA ASN A 81 -12.22 9.48 9.45
C ASN A 81 -12.11 7.95 9.44
N VAL A 82 -12.55 7.31 8.35
CA VAL A 82 -12.41 5.86 8.15
C VAL A 82 -10.93 5.45 8.14
N GLU A 83 -10.08 6.17 7.42
CA GLU A 83 -8.63 5.92 7.42
C GLU A 83 -8.03 6.03 8.82
N ARG A 84 -8.40 7.07 9.57
CA ARG A 84 -7.92 7.26 10.94
C ARG A 84 -8.36 6.12 11.85
N MET A 85 -9.59 5.64 11.71
CA MET A 85 -10.08 4.49 12.47
C MET A 85 -9.32 3.21 12.12
N ILE A 86 -9.05 2.96 10.83
CA ILE A 86 -8.26 1.82 10.34
C ILE A 86 -6.87 1.84 10.96
N ARG A 87 -6.18 2.99 10.89
CA ARG A 87 -4.84 3.17 11.45
C ARG A 87 -4.82 3.02 12.98
N ASN A 88 -5.83 3.55 13.69
CA ASN A 88 -5.94 3.42 15.14
C ASN A 88 -6.14 1.96 15.58
N ASN A 89 -6.69 1.12 14.73
CA ASN A 89 -6.82 -0.31 14.97
C ASN A 89 -5.58 -1.12 14.52
N GLY A 90 -4.48 -0.45 14.15
CA GLY A 90 -3.23 -1.10 13.77
C GLY A 90 -3.24 -1.72 12.36
N VAL A 91 -4.22 -1.39 11.53
CA VAL A 91 -4.28 -1.90 10.16
C VAL A 91 -3.54 -0.94 9.23
N LYS A 92 -2.53 -1.44 8.53
CA LYS A 92 -1.81 -0.69 7.49
C LYS A 92 -2.68 -0.60 6.24
N ILE A 93 -2.93 0.63 5.76
CA ILE A 93 -3.60 0.85 4.48
C ILE A 93 -2.54 0.63 3.40
N VAL A 94 -2.70 -0.43 2.63
CA VAL A 94 -1.81 -0.76 1.52
C VAL A 94 -2.31 -0.19 0.21
N GLY A 95 -1.37 0.18 -0.65
CA GLY A 95 -1.63 0.68 -1.99
C GLY A 95 -2.07 -0.39 -2.98
N SER A 96 -1.73 -0.18 -4.23
CA SER A 96 -1.92 -1.16 -5.31
C SER A 96 -1.03 -2.38 -5.04
N SER A 97 -1.56 -3.57 -5.24
CA SER A 97 -0.76 -4.81 -5.21
C SER A 97 -0.40 -5.19 -6.64
N PRO A 98 0.89 -5.40 -6.96
CA PRO A 98 1.29 -5.83 -8.28
C PRO A 98 0.87 -7.28 -8.52
N SER A 99 0.66 -7.64 -9.78
CA SER A 99 0.54 -9.04 -10.19
C SER A 99 1.91 -9.70 -10.17
N THR A 100 1.96 -10.96 -9.80
CA THR A 100 3.19 -11.77 -9.82
C THR A 100 3.11 -12.81 -10.93
N VAL A 101 4.26 -13.16 -11.51
CA VAL A 101 4.38 -14.19 -12.55
C VAL A 101 5.70 -14.92 -12.41
N ASP A 102 5.69 -16.22 -12.64
CA ASP A 102 6.91 -17.01 -12.77
C ASP A 102 7.39 -16.93 -14.23
N LEU A 103 8.60 -16.38 -14.41
CA LEU A 103 9.26 -16.29 -15.70
C LEU A 103 10.30 -17.39 -15.83
N SER A 104 10.35 -18.05 -16.97
CA SER A 104 11.41 -19.01 -17.32
C SER A 104 12.36 -18.36 -18.31
N PHE A 105 13.61 -18.19 -17.93
CA PHE A 105 14.67 -17.71 -18.80
C PHE A 105 15.39 -18.89 -19.39
N TYR A 106 15.65 -18.83 -20.70
CA TYR A 106 16.38 -19.83 -21.46
C TYR A 106 17.62 -19.18 -22.08
N ILE A 107 18.76 -19.83 -21.90
CA ILE A 107 20.00 -19.44 -22.53
C ILE A 107 20.58 -20.64 -23.27
N GLU A 108 21.19 -20.40 -24.43
CA GLU A 108 21.92 -21.38 -25.16
C GLU A 108 23.41 -21.15 -24.96
N VAL A 109 24.13 -22.21 -24.59
CA VAL A 109 25.56 -22.17 -24.32
C VAL A 109 26.29 -23.26 -25.09
N PRO A 110 27.55 -23.06 -25.54
CA PRO A 110 28.30 -24.07 -26.24
C PRO A 110 28.65 -25.25 -25.33
N ALA A 111 28.85 -26.41 -25.93
CA ALA A 111 29.33 -27.59 -25.25
C ALA A 111 30.86 -27.61 -25.22
N ILE A 112 31.43 -27.94 -24.08
CA ILE A 112 32.89 -28.24 -23.94
C ILE A 112 33.07 -29.70 -23.61
N ASN A 113 34.28 -30.22 -23.94
CA ASN A 113 34.62 -31.59 -23.59
C ASN A 113 35.36 -31.61 -22.26
N GLU A 114 34.72 -32.16 -21.24
CA GLU A 114 35.29 -32.33 -19.91
C GLU A 114 35.39 -33.83 -19.58
N SER A 115 36.59 -34.34 -19.45
CA SER A 115 36.88 -35.76 -19.15
C SER A 115 36.15 -36.75 -20.09
N GLY A 116 36.01 -36.42 -21.38
CA GLY A 116 35.39 -37.29 -22.39
C GLY A 116 33.85 -37.20 -22.43
N LYS A 117 33.25 -36.27 -21.72
CA LYS A 117 31.83 -35.96 -21.78
C LYS A 117 31.64 -34.53 -22.25
N ARG A 118 30.61 -34.34 -23.09
CA ARG A 118 30.13 -32.98 -23.45
C ARG A 118 29.33 -32.42 -22.30
N VAL A 119 29.69 -31.24 -21.81
CA VAL A 119 29.05 -30.51 -20.72
C VAL A 119 28.87 -29.05 -21.13
N PRO A 120 27.92 -28.31 -20.56
CA PRO A 120 27.78 -26.88 -20.81
C PRO A 120 29.06 -26.12 -20.40
N ASP A 121 29.46 -25.13 -21.20
CA ASP A 121 30.56 -24.24 -20.84
C ASP A 121 30.18 -23.32 -19.69
N ARG A 122 30.69 -23.63 -18.48
CA ARG A 122 30.42 -22.84 -17.28
C ARG A 122 30.99 -21.43 -17.34
N SER A 123 32.00 -21.17 -18.19
CA SER A 123 32.60 -19.83 -18.29
C SER A 123 31.72 -18.84 -19.06
N SER A 124 30.73 -19.35 -19.81
CA SER A 124 29.79 -18.55 -20.58
C SER A 124 28.44 -18.31 -19.87
N LEU A 125 28.30 -18.76 -18.62
CA LEU A 125 27.03 -18.65 -17.89
C LEU A 125 26.85 -17.21 -17.33
N PRO A 126 25.80 -16.49 -17.75
CA PRO A 126 25.54 -15.13 -17.29
C PRO A 126 24.81 -15.10 -15.96
N ILE A 127 24.87 -13.93 -15.31
CA ILE A 127 23.99 -13.54 -14.22
C ILE A 127 23.06 -12.44 -14.75
N ILE A 128 21.74 -12.65 -14.66
CA ILE A 128 20.75 -11.62 -14.92
C ILE A 128 20.42 -10.98 -13.55
N GLN A 129 20.65 -9.69 -13.43
CA GLN A 129 20.48 -8.98 -12.17
C GLN A 129 19.02 -8.80 -11.80
N GLU A 130 18.73 -8.70 -10.49
CA GLU A 130 17.43 -8.27 -10.00
C GLU A 130 17.07 -6.90 -10.63
N ALA A 131 15.80 -6.56 -10.62
CA ALA A 131 15.30 -5.33 -11.25
C ALA A 131 15.43 -5.30 -12.79
N THR A 132 15.71 -6.44 -13.44
CA THR A 132 15.68 -6.54 -14.90
C THR A 132 14.23 -6.45 -15.40
N GLU A 133 13.99 -5.50 -16.33
CA GLU A 133 12.69 -5.30 -16.93
C GLU A 133 12.49 -6.25 -18.12
N VAL A 134 11.35 -6.96 -18.10
CA VAL A 134 10.90 -7.84 -19.17
C VAL A 134 9.49 -7.43 -19.58
N SER A 135 9.22 -7.30 -20.86
CA SER A 135 7.89 -6.95 -21.35
C SER A 135 7.18 -8.16 -21.93
N SER A 136 5.88 -8.29 -21.62
CA SER A 136 5.04 -9.25 -22.30
C SER A 136 4.85 -8.88 -23.77
N ARG A 137 4.29 -9.80 -24.58
CA ARG A 137 3.96 -9.54 -25.98
C ARG A 137 3.00 -8.34 -26.14
N ASP A 138 2.15 -8.10 -25.15
CA ASP A 138 1.18 -6.99 -25.13
C ASP A 138 1.78 -5.70 -24.56
N GLY A 139 3.08 -5.67 -24.26
CA GLY A 139 3.79 -4.50 -23.75
C GLY A 139 3.63 -4.26 -22.25
N ILE A 140 3.10 -5.22 -21.50
CA ILE A 140 3.00 -5.11 -20.04
C ILE A 140 4.39 -5.38 -19.44
N PRO A 141 4.98 -4.43 -18.69
CA PRO A 141 6.29 -4.61 -18.08
C PRO A 141 6.20 -5.46 -16.83
N PHE A 142 7.22 -6.29 -16.63
CA PHE A 142 7.48 -7.06 -15.42
C PHE A 142 8.92 -6.83 -15.00
N THR A 143 9.17 -6.81 -13.70
CA THR A 143 10.50 -6.61 -13.13
C THR A 143 10.86 -7.82 -12.28
N THR A 144 12.05 -8.38 -12.47
CA THR A 144 12.55 -9.50 -11.65
C THR A 144 12.86 -9.03 -10.24
N ILE A 145 12.56 -9.86 -9.24
CA ILE A 145 12.74 -9.52 -7.82
C ILE A 145 13.98 -10.16 -7.19
N GLU A 146 14.73 -10.95 -7.96
CA GLU A 146 15.96 -11.60 -7.53
C GLU A 146 16.93 -11.80 -8.71
N ASP A 147 18.21 -11.98 -8.40
CA ASP A 147 19.23 -12.32 -9.39
C ASP A 147 19.01 -13.73 -9.93
N ILE A 148 19.28 -13.92 -11.22
CA ILE A 148 19.22 -15.22 -11.87
C ILE A 148 20.65 -15.61 -12.25
N ASP A 149 21.30 -16.38 -11.39
CA ASP A 149 22.63 -16.90 -11.65
C ASP A 149 22.53 -18.28 -12.31
N PHE A 150 22.89 -18.38 -13.58
CA PHE A 150 22.93 -19.65 -14.29
C PHE A 150 24.10 -20.53 -13.88
N ALA A 151 25.13 -19.97 -13.22
CA ALA A 151 26.27 -20.70 -12.69
C ALA A 151 26.04 -21.22 -11.26
N GLU A 152 24.89 -20.92 -10.64
CA GLU A 152 24.55 -21.39 -9.30
C GLU A 152 24.61 -22.92 -9.24
N THR A 153 25.29 -23.44 -8.23
CA THR A 153 25.45 -24.89 -8.00
C THR A 153 24.80 -25.32 -6.71
N ASP A 154 24.30 -26.55 -6.72
CA ASP A 154 23.84 -27.22 -5.51
C ASP A 154 25.03 -27.62 -4.62
N ARG A 155 24.73 -28.15 -3.42
CA ARG A 155 25.75 -28.67 -2.47
C ARG A 155 26.60 -29.80 -3.04
N PHE A 156 26.26 -30.41 -4.15
CA PHE A 156 26.98 -31.47 -4.82
C PHE A 156 27.80 -30.96 -6.02
N GLY A 157 27.77 -29.66 -6.32
CA GLY A 157 28.46 -29.02 -7.43
C GLY A 157 27.73 -29.14 -8.79
N ASN A 158 26.48 -29.62 -8.82
CA ASN A 158 25.69 -29.65 -10.03
C ASN A 158 25.03 -28.27 -10.25
N LEU A 159 24.85 -27.86 -11.51
CA LEU A 159 24.10 -26.66 -11.83
C LEU A 159 22.64 -26.80 -11.38
N VAL A 160 22.12 -25.79 -10.72
CA VAL A 160 20.70 -25.73 -10.31
C VAL A 160 19.80 -25.50 -11.55
N ALA A 161 20.35 -24.91 -12.63
CA ALA A 161 19.64 -24.74 -13.89
C ALA A 161 19.24 -26.10 -14.49
N THR A 162 18.04 -26.18 -15.07
CA THR A 162 17.64 -27.35 -15.85
C THR A 162 18.40 -27.33 -17.17
N ILE A 163 19.04 -28.44 -17.51
CA ILE A 163 19.88 -28.57 -18.69
C ILE A 163 19.20 -29.50 -19.70
N ILE A 164 19.08 -29.02 -20.92
CA ILE A 164 18.55 -29.77 -22.07
C ILE A 164 19.59 -29.70 -23.18
N VAL A 165 19.74 -30.77 -23.93
CA VAL A 165 20.60 -30.77 -25.14
C VAL A 165 19.95 -29.87 -26.17
N GLY A 166 20.70 -28.93 -26.70
CA GLY A 166 20.31 -28.06 -27.80
C GLY A 166 20.61 -28.73 -29.15
N ASP A 167 21.52 -28.14 -29.89
CA ASP A 167 21.96 -28.72 -31.17
C ASP A 167 22.96 -29.88 -30.97
N VAL A 168 23.01 -30.77 -31.94
CA VAL A 168 23.93 -31.91 -31.99
C VAL A 168 24.78 -31.83 -33.23
N ASP A 169 26.04 -32.29 -33.15
CA ASP A 169 26.94 -32.37 -34.25
C ASP A 169 26.63 -33.59 -35.18
N GLU A 170 27.39 -33.74 -36.26
CA GLU A 170 27.22 -34.82 -37.26
C GLU A 170 27.38 -36.23 -36.64
N ASP A 171 28.10 -36.33 -35.54
CA ASP A 171 28.33 -37.56 -34.77
C ASP A 171 27.27 -37.81 -33.71
N GLY A 172 26.25 -36.96 -33.60
CA GLY A 172 25.18 -37.05 -32.61
C GLY A 172 25.57 -36.63 -31.19
N GLN A 173 26.71 -35.93 -31.04
CA GLN A 173 27.14 -35.40 -29.77
C GLN A 173 26.57 -33.98 -29.57
N PRO A 174 26.27 -33.59 -28.30
CA PRO A 174 25.80 -32.24 -28.04
C PRO A 174 26.82 -31.18 -28.47
N ASP A 175 26.38 -30.22 -29.29
CA ASP A 175 27.18 -29.05 -29.68
C ASP A 175 26.80 -27.84 -28.86
N THR A 176 25.51 -27.74 -28.48
CA THR A 176 25.01 -26.72 -27.54
C THR A 176 24.14 -27.33 -26.47
N PHE A 177 23.98 -26.60 -25.37
CA PHE A 177 23.04 -26.90 -24.29
C PHE A 177 22.13 -25.70 -24.06
N ILE A 178 20.85 -25.97 -23.80
CA ILE A 178 19.87 -24.98 -23.37
C ILE A 178 19.72 -25.12 -21.86
N LEU A 179 20.03 -24.05 -21.15
CA LEU A 179 19.83 -23.97 -19.71
C LEU A 179 18.60 -23.13 -19.40
N SER A 180 17.79 -23.56 -18.45
CA SER A 180 16.63 -22.79 -18.02
C SER A 180 16.61 -22.56 -16.51
N ARG A 181 16.20 -21.35 -16.10
CA ARG A 181 15.98 -20.93 -14.72
C ARG A 181 14.65 -20.21 -14.59
N ASN A 182 13.95 -20.48 -13.52
CA ASN A 182 12.71 -19.80 -13.18
C ASN A 182 12.98 -18.69 -12.15
N VAL A 183 12.30 -17.58 -12.31
CA VAL A 183 12.37 -16.43 -11.39
C VAL A 183 10.99 -15.84 -11.23
N LEU A 184 10.69 -15.37 -10.03
CA LEU A 184 9.50 -14.59 -9.77
C LEU A 184 9.71 -13.15 -10.26
N ALA A 185 8.72 -12.63 -10.99
CA ALA A 185 8.67 -11.24 -11.42
C ALA A 185 7.35 -10.59 -11.00
N VAL A 186 7.39 -9.28 -10.82
CA VAL A 186 6.23 -8.47 -10.48
C VAL A 186 5.87 -7.54 -11.60
N SER A 187 4.58 -7.30 -11.82
CA SER A 187 4.14 -6.33 -12.84
C SER A 187 4.48 -4.92 -12.39
N GLY A 188 5.16 -4.18 -13.22
CA GLY A 188 5.53 -2.79 -12.97
C GLY A 188 6.89 -2.45 -13.55
N LYS A 189 7.23 -1.19 -13.38
CA LYS A 189 8.48 -0.56 -13.78
C LYS A 189 9.10 0.15 -12.60
N ILE A 190 10.42 0.19 -12.54
CA ILE A 190 11.16 1.00 -11.57
C ILE A 190 11.27 2.42 -12.10
N TYR A 191 10.84 3.39 -11.29
CA TYR A 191 11.00 4.81 -11.55
C TYR A 191 11.89 5.44 -10.50
N VAL A 192 12.71 6.37 -10.93
CA VAL A 192 13.55 7.19 -10.02
C VAL A 192 13.00 8.61 -10.05
N GLU A 193 12.66 9.13 -8.88
CA GLU A 193 12.21 10.51 -8.70
C GLU A 193 13.19 11.24 -7.79
N SER A 194 13.47 12.52 -8.08
CA SER A 194 14.36 13.36 -7.30
C SER A 194 13.62 14.59 -6.80
N TYR A 195 13.76 14.89 -5.50
CA TYR A 195 13.11 16.01 -4.86
C TYR A 195 14.15 16.94 -4.24
N THR A 196 14.09 18.22 -4.59
CA THR A 196 14.92 19.23 -3.96
C THR A 196 14.22 19.81 -2.74
N LEU A 197 14.77 19.58 -1.57
CA LEU A 197 14.24 20.08 -0.31
C LEU A 197 14.97 21.40 0.03
N GLY A 198 14.20 22.44 0.39
CA GLY A 198 14.77 23.70 0.87
C GLY A 198 15.50 23.51 2.20
N SER A 199 16.43 24.42 2.52
CA SER A 199 17.24 24.40 3.75
C SER A 199 16.43 24.64 5.04
N GLN A 200 15.19 25.10 4.93
CA GLN A 200 14.34 25.35 6.09
C GLN A 200 13.85 24.02 6.66
N PHE A 201 14.03 23.83 7.97
CA PHE A 201 13.47 22.69 8.68
C PHE A 201 11.94 22.78 8.70
N VAL A 202 11.28 21.72 8.21
CA VAL A 202 9.82 21.54 8.29
C VAL A 202 9.57 20.22 9.01
N PRO A 203 8.98 20.24 10.22
CA PRO A 203 8.67 19.02 10.94
C PRO A 203 7.63 18.20 10.16
N TYR A 204 7.78 16.89 10.18
CA TYR A 204 6.88 15.95 9.49
C TYR A 204 6.63 16.30 8.01
N ARG A 205 7.70 16.68 7.31
CA ARG A 205 7.63 17.04 5.90
C ARG A 205 7.02 15.88 5.10
N THR A 206 6.01 16.18 4.32
CA THR A 206 5.38 15.25 3.39
C THR A 206 5.87 15.52 1.98
N ILE A 207 6.20 14.47 1.25
CA ILE A 207 6.57 14.51 -0.16
C ILE A 207 5.56 13.64 -0.90
N SER A 208 4.87 14.23 -1.88
CA SER A 208 3.94 13.49 -2.74
C SER A 208 4.70 12.97 -3.95
N LEU A 209 4.59 11.67 -4.21
CA LEU A 209 5.16 11.07 -5.40
C LEU A 209 4.36 11.49 -6.64
N SER A 210 5.04 11.62 -7.78
CA SER A 210 4.40 12.02 -9.04
C SER A 210 3.51 10.92 -9.61
N ASN A 211 3.84 9.65 -9.33
CA ASN A 211 3.06 8.51 -9.75
C ASN A 211 2.09 8.09 -8.64
N SER A 212 0.81 8.01 -8.97
CA SER A 212 -0.25 7.59 -8.03
C SER A 212 -0.37 6.08 -7.83
N SER A 213 0.26 5.28 -8.71
CA SER A 213 0.17 3.81 -8.71
C SER A 213 1.44 3.15 -8.20
N VAL A 214 2.10 3.77 -7.22
CA VAL A 214 3.29 3.20 -6.58
C VAL A 214 2.90 2.03 -5.69
N THR A 215 3.55 0.89 -5.89
CA THR A 215 3.33 -0.33 -5.11
C THR A 215 4.32 -0.47 -3.97
N GLU A 216 5.57 -0.04 -4.20
CA GLU A 216 6.65 -0.16 -3.22
C GLU A 216 7.68 0.95 -3.46
N ILE A 217 8.32 1.40 -2.39
CA ILE A 217 9.51 2.25 -2.44
C ILE A 217 10.72 1.36 -2.17
N ILE A 218 11.52 1.12 -3.20
CA ILE A 218 12.67 0.21 -3.11
C ILE A 218 13.76 0.82 -2.25
N ASN A 219 14.07 2.09 -2.47
CA ASN A 219 15.12 2.76 -1.74
C ASN A 219 14.93 4.30 -1.75
N VAL A 220 15.39 4.97 -0.70
CA VAL A 220 15.45 6.42 -0.60
C VAL A 220 16.85 6.80 -0.12
N VAL A 221 17.55 7.61 -0.92
CA VAL A 221 18.93 8.05 -0.62
C VAL A 221 18.99 9.55 -0.73
N ASP A 222 19.70 10.20 0.19
CA ASP A 222 19.95 11.63 0.13
C ASP A 222 21.23 11.98 -0.64
N THR A 223 21.52 13.29 -0.79
CA THR A 223 22.69 13.79 -1.50
C THR A 223 24.02 13.45 -0.83
N ASP A 224 24.01 13.11 0.46
CA ASP A 224 25.19 12.71 1.23
C ASP A 224 25.47 11.20 1.07
N GLY A 225 24.58 10.48 0.40
CA GLY A 225 24.66 9.04 0.17
C GLY A 225 24.07 8.21 1.30
N ASP A 226 23.41 8.84 2.27
CA ASP A 226 22.80 8.13 3.39
C ASP A 226 21.44 7.55 3.00
N THR A 227 21.19 6.32 3.43
CA THR A 227 19.94 5.60 3.20
C THR A 227 18.90 5.98 4.24
N TRP A 228 17.70 6.26 3.78
CA TRP A 228 16.52 6.44 4.61
C TRP A 228 15.72 5.16 4.66
N TYR A 229 15.32 4.74 5.85
CA TYR A 229 14.62 3.48 6.07
C TYR A 229 13.12 3.70 6.23
N GLU A 230 12.31 2.86 5.57
CA GLU A 230 10.88 2.81 5.81
C GLU A 230 10.60 2.18 7.18
N VAL A 231 9.77 2.85 7.97
CA VAL A 231 9.34 2.40 9.29
C VAL A 231 7.81 2.49 9.41
N GLU A 232 7.22 1.68 10.27
CA GLU A 232 5.77 1.71 10.50
C GLU A 232 5.32 2.96 11.26
N SER A 233 6.20 3.50 12.12
CA SER A 233 5.98 4.73 12.88
C SER A 233 7.27 5.53 12.95
N LEU A 234 7.19 6.85 12.83
CA LEU A 234 8.35 7.75 12.97
C LEU A 234 8.98 7.73 14.39
N THR A 235 8.34 7.11 15.37
CA THR A 235 8.91 6.87 16.70
C THR A 235 9.80 5.64 16.76
N GLN A 236 9.72 4.76 15.76
CA GLN A 236 10.57 3.57 15.64
C GLN A 236 11.99 3.97 15.25
N ASP A 237 12.99 3.51 15.98
CA ASP A 237 14.41 3.86 15.79
C ASP A 237 15.24 2.76 15.13
N THR A 238 14.61 1.65 14.79
CA THR A 238 15.23 0.48 14.15
C THR A 238 14.46 0.05 12.91
N ALA A 239 15.16 -0.43 11.90
CA ALA A 239 14.59 -1.03 10.71
C ALA A 239 15.14 -2.43 10.48
N PHE A 240 14.38 -3.27 9.77
CA PHE A 240 14.81 -4.61 9.37
C PHE A 240 15.25 -4.56 7.90
N VAL A 241 16.49 -4.95 7.66
CA VAL A 241 17.07 -4.98 6.30
C VAL A 241 17.40 -6.42 5.95
N GLY A 242 16.95 -6.87 4.78
CA GLY A 242 17.28 -8.17 4.24
C GLY A 242 18.72 -8.19 3.71
N ILE A 243 19.54 -9.07 4.26
CA ILE A 243 20.91 -9.34 3.77
C ILE A 243 20.91 -10.72 3.12
N VAL A 244 21.58 -10.82 1.95
CA VAL A 244 21.72 -12.10 1.25
C VAL A 244 22.34 -13.13 2.19
N ASN A 245 21.71 -14.29 2.29
CA ASN A 245 22.22 -15.40 3.09
C ASN A 245 23.33 -16.12 2.35
N THR A 246 24.53 -16.10 2.91
CA THR A 246 25.71 -16.79 2.38
C THR A 246 26.00 -18.13 3.05
N ASN A 247 25.13 -18.59 3.95
CA ASN A 247 25.29 -19.84 4.67
C ASN A 247 24.87 -21.05 3.81
N GLU A 248 25.11 -22.25 4.32
CA GLU A 248 24.78 -23.51 3.63
C GLU A 248 23.28 -23.70 3.32
N ASP A 249 22.41 -23.00 4.04
CA ASP A 249 20.95 -23.03 3.89
C ASP A 249 20.40 -21.95 2.93
N ASN A 250 21.27 -21.24 2.20
CA ASN A 250 20.91 -20.16 1.30
C ASN A 250 19.90 -20.56 0.20
N GLN A 251 19.83 -21.83 -0.13
CA GLN A 251 18.83 -22.35 -1.09
C GLN A 251 17.40 -22.35 -0.52
N ILE A 252 17.28 -22.43 0.81
CA ILE A 252 15.97 -22.45 1.51
C ILE A 252 15.67 -21.05 2.03
N VAL A 253 16.65 -20.37 2.63
CA VAL A 253 16.52 -19.03 3.20
C VAL A 253 17.40 -18.09 2.39
N LYS A 254 16.82 -17.36 1.45
CA LYS A 254 17.56 -16.47 0.54
C LYS A 254 18.12 -15.22 1.23
N LYS A 255 17.39 -14.66 2.19
CA LYS A 255 17.78 -13.42 2.90
C LYS A 255 17.58 -13.59 4.41
N ASN A 256 18.54 -13.12 5.17
CA ASN A 256 18.46 -12.98 6.62
C ASN A 256 18.06 -11.56 6.98
N LEU A 257 17.18 -11.38 7.98
CA LEU A 257 16.82 -10.04 8.46
C LEU A 257 17.86 -9.56 9.47
N ASN A 258 18.44 -8.40 9.19
CA ASN A 258 19.33 -7.72 10.12
C ASN A 258 18.65 -6.45 10.68
N ILE A 259 18.86 -6.18 11.96
CA ILE A 259 18.34 -4.99 12.62
C ILE A 259 19.37 -3.87 12.47
N VAL A 260 18.97 -2.76 11.88
CA VAL A 260 19.82 -1.59 11.70
C VAL A 260 19.19 -0.37 12.40
N PRO A 261 20.00 0.57 12.95
CA PRO A 261 19.49 1.83 13.48
C PRO A 261 18.90 2.68 12.34
N ALA A 262 17.63 3.08 12.47
CA ALA A 262 16.94 3.94 11.51
C ALA A 262 17.00 5.41 11.96
N THR A 263 18.19 6.01 11.93
CA THR A 263 18.38 7.43 12.26
C THR A 263 17.73 8.36 11.24
N LYS A 264 17.81 8.00 9.96
CA LYS A 264 17.10 8.63 8.84
C LYS A 264 15.97 7.70 8.44
N ARG A 265 14.73 8.15 8.58
CA ARG A 265 13.56 7.30 8.39
C ARG A 265 12.38 8.05 7.81
N PHE A 266 11.53 7.32 7.14
CA PHE A 266 10.27 7.81 6.59
C PHE A 266 9.15 6.78 6.81
N MET A 267 7.93 7.21 6.64
CA MET A 267 6.77 6.31 6.57
C MET A 267 5.97 6.63 5.31
N THR A 268 5.40 5.63 4.71
CA THR A 268 4.50 5.77 3.57
C THR A 268 3.06 5.93 4.03
N SER A 269 2.32 6.75 3.32
CA SER A 269 0.87 6.85 3.47
C SER A 269 0.23 6.92 2.10
N VAL A 270 -0.85 6.17 1.93
CA VAL A 270 -1.66 6.22 0.71
C VAL A 270 -2.78 7.21 0.93
N ASP A 271 -2.92 8.17 0.01
CA ASP A 271 -4.06 9.07 -0.02
C ASP A 271 -5.17 8.42 -0.86
N LEU A 272 -6.23 7.99 -0.22
CA LEU A 272 -7.36 7.37 -0.91
C LEU A 272 -8.22 8.40 -1.67
N GLN A 273 -8.11 9.69 -1.33
CA GLN A 273 -8.89 10.73 -1.99
C GLN A 273 -8.31 11.07 -3.38
N SER A 274 -7.01 10.93 -3.59
CA SER A 274 -6.38 11.22 -4.87
C SER A 274 -6.55 10.11 -5.92
N ARG A 275 -7.21 9.01 -5.57
CA ARG A 275 -7.49 7.88 -6.47
C ARG A 275 -8.81 7.99 -7.24
N SER A 276 -9.56 9.08 -7.07
CA SER A 276 -10.84 9.32 -7.78
C SER A 276 -10.62 9.87 -9.19
#